data_cc1cbeff61e5b9bb998d7d3701abb7e4
#
_entry.id   cc1cbeff61e5b9bb998d7d3701abb7e4
#
_cell.length_a   1.000
_cell.length_b   1.000
_cell.length_c   1.000
_cell.angle_alpha   90.00
_cell.angle_beta   90.00
_cell.angle_gamma   90.00
#
_symmetry.space_group_name_H-M   'P 1'
#
loop_
_entity.id
_entity.type
_entity.pdbx_description
1 polymer ?
#
loop_
_entity_poly.entity_id
_entity_poly.type
_entity_poly.pdbx_seq_one_letter_code
_entity_poly.pdbx_strand_id
1 'polypeptide(L)'
;MRISTIGYSMKQGVKNIRRNKMFSIASIATMAACIFLFGLFYSMVMNFNYIVEKAEEGVAITVFFNKDTTQEQKDSIGAQLKKEDGVLKVNYVSADEAWNKFKGQYFGESSDLAEGFKSDNPLANSDNYEVYLSDVSKQKSVVSFAKSLEGVRKVKKSDVVAKTLTSVNKLVGYVSVAIIAILLAVSVFLISNTVTMGITVRREEIAIMKYIGAKDGFVRAPFVIEGLIIGAVGAVIPLVLLYFMYDKVITYIMTKFSLLNNIIEFLPVATVYRTLLPIGIALGVGIGFVGSFFTIRKHLKV
;
A
#
# COMPACT_ATOMS: atom_id res chain seq x y z
N MET A 1 -11.29 35.87 11.56
CA MET A 1 -11.78 35.61 12.92
C MET A 1 -10.75 36.13 13.93
N ARG A 2 -11.16 36.78 15.01
CA ARG A 2 -10.23 37.19 16.07
C ARG A 2 -9.79 35.95 16.86
N ILE A 3 -8.56 35.92 17.37
CA ILE A 3 -7.98 34.80 18.14
C ILE A 3 -8.88 34.40 19.33
N SER A 4 -9.51 35.40 19.98
CA SER A 4 -10.49 35.21 21.06
C SER A 4 -11.72 34.38 20.64
N THR A 5 -12.16 34.51 19.39
CA THR A 5 -13.29 33.74 18.84
C THR A 5 -12.93 32.26 18.64
N ILE A 6 -11.68 31.94 18.24
CA ILE A 6 -11.21 30.58 18.11
C ILE A 6 -11.14 29.90 19.48
N GLY A 7 -10.57 30.56 20.47
CA GLY A 7 -10.51 30.04 21.84
C GLY A 7 -11.89 29.78 22.45
N TYR A 8 -12.84 30.68 22.23
CA TYR A 8 -14.24 30.47 22.62
C TYR A 8 -14.86 29.25 21.93
N SER A 9 -14.68 29.13 20.60
CA SER A 9 -15.23 28.03 19.84
C SER A 9 -14.62 26.68 20.22
N MET A 10 -13.32 26.63 20.54
CA MET A 10 -12.66 25.43 21.06
C MET A 10 -13.25 25.03 22.43
N LYS A 11 -13.37 25.97 23.36
CA LYS A 11 -13.96 25.72 24.69
C LYS A 11 -15.40 25.22 24.57
N GLN A 12 -16.18 25.78 23.65
CA GLN A 12 -17.53 25.34 23.37
C GLN A 12 -17.58 23.98 22.72
N GLY A 13 -16.72 23.69 21.74
CA GLY A 13 -16.62 22.38 21.11
C GLY A 13 -16.34 21.25 22.12
N VAL A 14 -15.35 21.45 23.01
CA VAL A 14 -15.05 20.50 24.09
C VAL A 14 -16.21 20.37 25.10
N LYS A 15 -16.84 21.49 25.47
CA LYS A 15 -18.02 21.47 26.36
C LYS A 15 -19.17 20.69 25.72
N ASN A 16 -19.33 20.75 24.39
CA ASN A 16 -20.35 20.04 23.66
C ASN A 16 -20.16 18.53 23.76
N ILE A 17 -18.93 18.04 23.49
CA ILE A 17 -18.55 16.64 23.61
C ILE A 17 -18.86 16.13 25.02
N ARG A 18 -18.53 16.89 26.07
CA ARG A 18 -18.81 16.48 27.46
C ARG A 18 -20.30 16.50 27.81
N ARG A 19 -21.08 17.43 27.25
CA ARG A 19 -22.55 17.50 27.49
C ARG A 19 -23.29 16.39 26.74
N ASN A 20 -22.79 15.98 25.58
CA ASN A 20 -23.39 14.95 24.71
C ASN A 20 -22.54 13.66 24.67
N LYS A 21 -22.08 13.19 25.83
CA LYS A 21 -21.09 12.11 25.96
C LYS A 21 -21.43 10.88 25.12
N MET A 22 -22.67 10.39 25.21
CA MET A 22 -23.10 9.15 24.52
C MET A 22 -22.93 9.25 23.01
N PHE A 23 -23.42 10.34 22.41
CA PHE A 23 -23.32 10.54 20.96
C PHE A 23 -21.89 10.80 20.51
N SER A 24 -21.13 11.58 21.27
CA SER A 24 -19.73 11.87 20.94
C SER A 24 -18.85 10.63 21.06
N ILE A 25 -19.04 9.79 22.09
CA ILE A 25 -18.33 8.52 22.24
C ILE A 25 -18.69 7.56 21.11
N ALA A 26 -19.98 7.43 20.77
CA ALA A 26 -20.42 6.59 19.65
C ALA A 26 -19.76 7.03 18.34
N SER A 27 -19.66 8.34 18.09
CA SER A 27 -19.03 8.89 16.89
C SER A 27 -17.52 8.67 16.87
N ILE A 28 -16.84 8.87 18.00
CA ILE A 28 -15.41 8.57 18.13
C ILE A 28 -15.17 7.08 17.91
N ALA A 29 -15.97 6.20 18.51
CA ALA A 29 -15.84 4.75 18.35
C ALA A 29 -16.04 4.32 16.92
N THR A 30 -17.04 4.88 16.23
CA THR A 30 -17.28 4.54 14.83
C THR A 30 -16.20 5.08 13.90
N MET A 31 -15.75 6.34 14.14
CA MET A 31 -14.62 6.89 13.39
C MET A 31 -13.35 6.05 13.61
N ALA A 32 -13.10 5.66 14.87
CA ALA A 32 -11.98 4.80 15.21
C ALA A 32 -12.07 3.43 14.50
N ALA A 33 -13.25 2.82 14.44
CA ALA A 33 -13.46 1.58 13.71
C ALA A 33 -13.18 1.76 12.20
N CYS A 34 -13.65 2.84 11.60
CA CYS A 34 -13.40 3.12 10.18
C CYS A 34 -11.92 3.35 9.88
N ILE A 35 -11.22 4.14 10.69
CA ILE A 35 -9.77 4.40 10.52
C ILE A 35 -8.95 3.14 10.85
N PHE A 36 -9.39 2.32 11.79
CA PHE A 36 -8.78 1.02 12.08
C PHE A 36 -8.84 0.09 10.87
N LEU A 37 -10.04 -0.08 10.31
CA LEU A 37 -10.22 -0.91 9.12
C LEU A 37 -9.43 -0.35 7.93
N PHE A 38 -9.47 0.96 7.72
CA PHE A 38 -8.65 1.61 6.69
C PHE A 38 -7.16 1.29 6.88
N GLY A 39 -6.61 1.47 8.08
CA GLY A 39 -5.20 1.23 8.37
C GLY A 39 -4.82 -0.25 8.26
N LEU A 40 -5.72 -1.16 8.64
CA LEU A 40 -5.53 -2.60 8.47
C LEU A 40 -5.46 -2.97 6.98
N PHE A 41 -6.44 -2.54 6.17
CA PHE A 41 -6.42 -2.78 4.73
C PHE A 41 -5.23 -2.11 4.04
N TYR A 42 -4.91 -0.87 4.40
CA TYR A 42 -3.75 -0.16 3.88
C TYR A 42 -2.46 -0.94 4.13
N SER A 43 -2.25 -1.39 5.38
CA SER A 43 -1.07 -2.18 5.76
C SER A 43 -1.02 -3.51 5.01
N MET A 44 -2.16 -4.17 4.82
CA MET A 44 -2.27 -5.41 4.06
C MET A 44 -1.89 -5.21 2.59
N VAL A 45 -2.41 -4.16 1.96
CA VAL A 45 -2.11 -3.81 0.56
C VAL A 45 -0.65 -3.46 0.37
N MET A 46 -0.06 -2.65 1.28
CA MET A 46 1.36 -2.29 1.23
C MET A 46 2.26 -3.53 1.30
N ASN A 47 1.98 -4.45 2.23
CA ASN A 47 2.75 -5.69 2.33
C ASN A 47 2.53 -6.60 1.12
N PHE A 48 1.30 -6.71 0.64
CA PHE A 48 1.00 -7.50 -0.54
C PHE A 48 1.76 -6.98 -1.77
N ASN A 49 1.75 -5.66 -2.01
CA ASN A 49 2.48 -5.05 -3.11
C ASN A 49 4.00 -5.28 -2.96
N TYR A 50 4.53 -5.18 -1.75
CA TYR A 50 5.94 -5.45 -1.48
C TYR A 50 6.32 -6.91 -1.76
N ILE A 51 5.48 -7.87 -1.34
CA ILE A 51 5.68 -9.30 -1.62
C ILE A 51 5.62 -9.57 -3.12
N VAL A 52 4.67 -8.95 -3.84
CA VAL A 52 4.57 -9.06 -5.29
C VAL A 52 5.81 -8.46 -5.96
N GLU A 53 6.25 -7.28 -5.57
CA GLU A 53 7.45 -6.63 -6.08
C GLU A 53 8.69 -7.52 -5.87
N LYS A 54 8.84 -8.11 -4.70
CA LYS A 54 9.92 -9.07 -4.41
C LYS A 54 9.82 -10.34 -5.26
N ALA A 55 8.61 -10.84 -5.47
CA ALA A 55 8.37 -11.97 -6.37
C ALA A 55 8.67 -11.60 -7.84
N GLU A 56 8.36 -10.39 -8.26
CA GLU A 56 8.66 -9.86 -9.58
C GLU A 56 10.17 -9.71 -9.81
N GLU A 57 10.93 -9.25 -8.79
CA GLU A 57 12.39 -9.20 -8.83
C GLU A 57 13.02 -10.59 -9.09
N GLY A 58 12.34 -11.67 -8.69
CA GLY A 58 12.75 -13.05 -8.96
C GLY A 58 12.41 -13.55 -10.37
N VAL A 59 11.58 -12.82 -11.12
CA VAL A 59 11.19 -13.21 -12.50
C VAL A 59 12.22 -12.68 -13.49
N ALA A 60 13.16 -13.53 -13.84
CA ALA A 60 14.16 -13.21 -14.86
C ALA A 60 13.73 -13.61 -16.27
N ILE A 61 14.08 -12.77 -17.23
CA ILE A 61 14.12 -13.13 -18.65
C ILE A 61 15.49 -13.73 -18.91
N THR A 62 15.56 -14.94 -19.45
CA THR A 62 16.83 -15.58 -19.81
C THR A 62 17.15 -15.33 -21.27
N VAL A 63 18.27 -14.69 -21.54
CA VAL A 63 18.76 -14.35 -22.88
C VAL A 63 19.94 -15.24 -23.21
N PHE A 64 19.75 -16.19 -24.13
CA PHE A 64 20.77 -17.11 -24.58
C PHE A 64 21.47 -16.58 -25.84
N PHE A 65 22.78 -16.82 -25.95
CA PHE A 65 23.61 -16.38 -27.08
C PHE A 65 23.69 -17.42 -28.19
N ASN A 66 24.05 -16.97 -29.37
CA ASN A 66 24.47 -17.86 -30.46
C ASN A 66 25.79 -18.53 -30.12
N LYS A 67 26.06 -19.70 -30.67
CA LYS A 67 27.29 -20.46 -30.39
C LYS A 67 28.57 -19.71 -30.75
N ASP A 68 28.50 -18.86 -31.76
CA ASP A 68 29.65 -18.12 -32.29
C ASP A 68 29.76 -16.69 -31.74
N THR A 69 28.99 -16.35 -30.71
CA THR A 69 29.01 -15.00 -30.11
C THR A 69 30.28 -14.81 -29.28
N THR A 70 31.09 -13.83 -29.67
CA THR A 70 32.35 -13.50 -28.97
C THR A 70 32.07 -12.87 -27.59
N GLN A 71 33.08 -12.89 -26.70
CA GLN A 71 32.95 -12.28 -25.38
C GLN A 71 32.64 -10.77 -25.48
N GLU A 72 33.27 -10.06 -26.42
CA GLU A 72 33.02 -8.65 -26.66
C GLU A 72 31.56 -8.36 -27.05
N GLN A 73 30.99 -9.23 -27.88
CA GLN A 73 29.56 -9.13 -28.27
C GLN A 73 28.66 -9.42 -27.10
N LYS A 74 28.96 -10.43 -26.25
CA LYS A 74 28.20 -10.69 -25.02
C LYS A 74 28.22 -9.48 -24.10
N ASP A 75 29.38 -8.86 -23.88
CA ASP A 75 29.54 -7.69 -23.04
C ASP A 75 28.74 -6.48 -23.59
N SER A 76 28.75 -6.31 -24.94
CA SER A 76 27.93 -5.30 -25.60
C SER A 76 26.45 -5.52 -25.40
N ILE A 77 25.97 -6.77 -25.57
CA ILE A 77 24.57 -7.15 -25.31
C ILE A 77 24.20 -6.84 -23.84
N GLY A 78 25.06 -7.22 -22.88
CA GLY A 78 24.84 -6.94 -21.47
C GLY A 78 24.75 -5.45 -21.16
N ALA A 79 25.61 -4.63 -21.78
CA ALA A 79 25.60 -3.18 -21.65
C ALA A 79 24.32 -2.54 -22.23
N GLN A 80 23.82 -3.05 -23.34
CA GLN A 80 22.58 -2.58 -23.98
C GLN A 80 21.36 -2.98 -23.15
N LEU A 81 21.30 -4.23 -22.65
CA LEU A 81 20.22 -4.70 -21.78
C LEU A 81 20.14 -3.90 -20.46
N LYS A 82 21.28 -3.52 -19.86
CA LYS A 82 21.32 -2.70 -18.64
C LYS A 82 20.76 -1.29 -18.83
N LYS A 83 20.77 -0.76 -20.04
CA LYS A 83 20.26 0.58 -20.37
C LYS A 83 18.78 0.60 -20.77
N GLU A 84 18.21 -0.57 -21.03
CA GLU A 84 16.82 -0.69 -21.48
C GLU A 84 15.85 -0.33 -20.36
N ASP A 85 14.81 0.44 -20.68
CA ASP A 85 13.79 0.84 -19.73
C ASP A 85 13.01 -0.39 -19.23
N GLY A 86 12.87 -0.49 -17.91
CA GLY A 86 12.23 -1.62 -17.25
C GLY A 86 13.18 -2.73 -16.83
N VAL A 87 14.50 -2.60 -17.08
CA VAL A 87 15.51 -3.53 -16.58
C VAL A 87 16.05 -3.03 -15.24
N LEU A 88 15.97 -3.88 -14.22
CA LEU A 88 16.50 -3.62 -12.88
C LEU A 88 17.97 -4.06 -12.77
N LYS A 89 18.26 -5.29 -13.23
CA LYS A 89 19.56 -5.92 -13.08
C LYS A 89 19.81 -6.92 -14.21
N VAL A 90 21.07 -7.06 -14.62
CA VAL A 90 21.51 -8.04 -15.61
C VAL A 90 22.66 -8.83 -15.01
N ASN A 91 22.48 -10.14 -14.83
CA ASN A 91 23.49 -11.06 -14.34
C ASN A 91 23.95 -11.98 -15.45
N TYR A 92 25.25 -12.09 -15.65
CA TYR A 92 25.82 -13.13 -16.49
C TYR A 92 25.88 -14.45 -15.73
N VAL A 93 25.42 -15.50 -16.35
CA VAL A 93 25.44 -16.88 -15.83
C VAL A 93 26.26 -17.71 -16.81
N SER A 94 27.41 -18.21 -16.36
CA SER A 94 28.26 -19.09 -17.16
C SER A 94 27.60 -20.46 -17.37
N ALA A 95 28.06 -21.19 -18.35
CA ALA A 95 27.58 -22.55 -18.65
C ALA A 95 27.72 -23.49 -17.42
N ASP A 96 28.82 -23.35 -16.67
CA ASP A 96 29.07 -24.18 -15.49
C ASP A 96 28.16 -23.77 -14.31
N GLU A 97 27.93 -22.47 -14.13
CA GLU A 97 26.99 -21.98 -13.14
C GLU A 97 25.56 -22.41 -13.47
N ALA A 98 25.15 -22.33 -14.75
CA ALA A 98 23.86 -22.78 -15.20
C ALA A 98 23.67 -24.30 -14.96
N TRP A 99 24.71 -25.09 -15.18
CA TRP A 99 24.71 -26.52 -14.90
C TRP A 99 24.61 -26.81 -13.40
N ASN A 100 25.34 -26.09 -12.57
CA ASN A 100 25.29 -26.25 -11.13
C ASN A 100 23.91 -25.87 -10.54
N LYS A 101 23.31 -24.79 -11.02
CA LYS A 101 21.93 -24.40 -10.65
C LYS A 101 20.93 -25.49 -11.06
N PHE A 102 21.06 -26.00 -12.30
CA PHE A 102 20.19 -27.06 -12.80
C PHE A 102 20.31 -28.34 -11.97
N LYS A 103 21.54 -28.76 -11.66
CA LYS A 103 21.77 -29.93 -10.79
C LYS A 103 21.10 -29.77 -9.42
N GLY A 104 21.30 -28.64 -8.76
CA GLY A 104 20.69 -28.38 -7.46
C GLY A 104 19.17 -28.39 -7.48
N GLN A 105 18.57 -27.88 -8.55
CA GLN A 105 17.12 -27.76 -8.67
C GLN A 105 16.43 -29.10 -9.03
N TYR A 106 17.03 -29.91 -9.89
CA TYR A 106 16.39 -31.11 -10.45
C TYR A 106 16.86 -32.43 -9.84
N PHE A 107 18.09 -32.50 -9.35
CA PHE A 107 18.64 -33.71 -8.75
C PHE A 107 18.72 -33.63 -7.21
N GLY A 108 18.64 -32.42 -6.62
CA GLY A 108 18.63 -32.23 -5.18
C GLY A 108 19.78 -32.95 -4.47
N GLU A 109 19.46 -33.70 -3.42
CA GLU A 109 20.43 -34.53 -2.68
C GLU A 109 20.85 -35.80 -3.44
N SER A 110 20.17 -36.18 -4.52
CA SER A 110 20.49 -37.36 -5.34
C SER A 110 21.57 -37.03 -6.37
N SER A 111 22.74 -36.58 -5.90
CA SER A 111 23.88 -36.20 -6.75
C SER A 111 24.41 -37.34 -7.62
N ASP A 112 24.15 -38.59 -7.26
CA ASP A 112 24.63 -39.78 -7.96
C ASP A 112 24.08 -39.88 -9.40
N LEU A 113 22.86 -39.37 -9.65
CA LEU A 113 22.27 -39.29 -10.98
C LEU A 113 22.98 -38.25 -11.87
N ALA A 114 23.60 -37.26 -11.28
CA ALA A 114 24.39 -36.26 -12.00
C ALA A 114 25.83 -36.70 -12.27
N GLU A 115 26.29 -37.82 -11.66
CA GLU A 115 27.65 -38.35 -11.86
C GLU A 115 27.91 -38.81 -13.29
N GLY A 116 26.89 -39.29 -14.01
CA GLY A 116 26.99 -39.64 -15.42
C GLY A 116 27.34 -38.48 -16.37
N PHE A 117 27.23 -37.23 -15.89
CA PHE A 117 27.52 -36.01 -16.67
C PHE A 117 28.76 -35.27 -16.18
N LYS A 118 29.63 -35.90 -15.34
CA LYS A 118 30.86 -35.28 -14.81
C LYS A 118 31.85 -34.84 -15.87
N SER A 119 31.91 -35.56 -17.00
CA SER A 119 32.83 -35.31 -18.11
C SER A 119 32.24 -34.55 -19.29
N ASP A 120 30.93 -34.38 -19.34
CA ASP A 120 30.24 -33.70 -20.45
C ASP A 120 29.12 -32.79 -19.90
N ASN A 121 29.38 -31.52 -19.84
CA ASN A 121 28.39 -30.54 -19.40
C ASN A 121 27.30 -30.36 -20.48
N PRO A 122 26.08 -30.87 -20.29
CA PRO A 122 25.00 -30.75 -21.28
C PRO A 122 24.63 -29.30 -21.60
N LEU A 123 25.00 -28.36 -20.71
CA LEU A 123 24.75 -26.94 -20.84
C LEU A 123 25.98 -26.13 -21.26
N ALA A 124 27.04 -26.81 -21.85
CA ALA A 124 28.30 -26.15 -22.21
C ALA A 124 28.16 -24.93 -23.14
N ASN A 125 27.05 -24.84 -23.91
CA ASN A 125 26.74 -23.72 -24.81
C ASN A 125 25.46 -22.96 -24.33
N SER A 126 25.18 -22.95 -23.02
CA SER A 126 23.97 -22.39 -22.45
C SER A 126 24.25 -21.24 -21.47
N ASP A 127 25.43 -20.62 -21.64
CA ASP A 127 25.68 -19.33 -20.98
C ASP A 127 24.64 -18.30 -21.41
N ASN A 128 24.27 -17.45 -20.50
CA ASN A 128 23.11 -16.59 -20.71
C ASN A 128 23.19 -15.33 -19.81
N TYR A 129 22.36 -14.34 -20.13
CA TYR A 129 22.01 -13.28 -19.20
C TYR A 129 20.67 -13.57 -18.54
N GLU A 130 20.63 -13.52 -17.20
CA GLU A 130 19.41 -13.38 -16.41
C GLU A 130 19.11 -11.90 -16.27
N VAL A 131 18.03 -11.44 -16.91
CA VAL A 131 17.58 -10.05 -16.92
C VAL A 131 16.39 -9.91 -15.99
N TYR A 132 16.57 -9.24 -14.87
CA TYR A 132 15.54 -8.97 -13.89
C TYR A 132 14.84 -7.65 -14.22
N LEU A 133 13.52 -7.62 -14.08
CA LEU A 133 12.71 -6.48 -14.43
C LEU A 133 12.37 -5.64 -13.20
N SER A 134 12.33 -4.32 -13.38
CA SER A 134 11.77 -3.41 -12.37
C SER A 134 10.25 -3.40 -12.37
N ASP A 135 9.60 -3.80 -13.47
CA ASP A 135 8.16 -3.89 -13.64
C ASP A 135 7.86 -4.99 -14.68
N VAL A 136 7.19 -6.05 -14.24
CA VAL A 136 6.85 -7.20 -15.09
C VAL A 136 5.92 -6.82 -16.24
N SER A 137 5.17 -5.72 -16.14
CA SER A 137 4.34 -5.22 -17.25
C SER A 137 5.18 -4.85 -18.48
N LYS A 138 6.45 -4.47 -18.29
CA LYS A 138 7.42 -4.16 -19.36
C LYS A 138 8.08 -5.39 -19.98
N GLN A 139 7.80 -6.60 -19.48
CA GLN A 139 8.40 -7.84 -19.96
C GLN A 139 8.33 -7.98 -21.49
N LYS A 140 7.20 -7.64 -22.10
CA LYS A 140 7.03 -7.74 -23.56
C LYS A 140 7.98 -6.82 -24.32
N SER A 141 8.15 -5.57 -23.86
CA SER A 141 9.06 -4.59 -24.48
C SER A 141 10.51 -5.08 -24.39
N VAL A 142 10.95 -5.42 -23.18
CA VAL A 142 12.31 -5.91 -22.93
C VAL A 142 12.61 -7.19 -23.71
N VAL A 143 11.66 -8.12 -23.80
CA VAL A 143 11.82 -9.34 -24.61
C VAL A 143 11.94 -9.03 -26.11
N SER A 144 11.14 -8.08 -26.62
CA SER A 144 11.22 -7.66 -28.03
C SER A 144 12.56 -7.01 -28.32
N PHE A 145 13.03 -6.15 -27.43
CA PHE A 145 14.35 -5.53 -27.52
C PHE A 145 15.47 -6.56 -27.45
N ALA A 146 15.47 -7.46 -26.46
CA ALA A 146 16.48 -8.51 -26.35
C ALA A 146 16.54 -9.41 -27.60
N LYS A 147 15.40 -9.70 -28.22
CA LYS A 147 15.34 -10.49 -29.47
C LYS A 147 15.89 -9.76 -30.69
N SER A 148 15.90 -8.43 -30.69
CA SER A 148 16.44 -7.62 -31.79
C SER A 148 17.97 -7.49 -31.76
N LEU A 149 18.60 -7.85 -30.63
CA LEU A 149 20.04 -7.75 -30.48
C LEU A 149 20.78 -8.84 -31.29
N GLU A 150 21.79 -8.42 -32.04
CA GLU A 150 22.65 -9.35 -32.80
C GLU A 150 23.44 -10.24 -31.82
N GLY A 151 23.50 -11.53 -32.10
CA GLY A 151 24.12 -12.52 -31.21
C GLY A 151 23.19 -13.20 -30.23
N VAL A 152 21.94 -12.78 -30.12
CA VAL A 152 20.91 -13.42 -29.27
C VAL A 152 20.23 -14.55 -30.02
N ARG A 153 20.35 -15.77 -29.51
CA ARG A 153 19.74 -16.99 -30.09
C ARG A 153 18.29 -17.16 -29.66
N LYS A 154 18.02 -17.00 -28.36
CA LYS A 154 16.72 -17.31 -27.78
C LYS A 154 16.50 -16.45 -26.51
N VAL A 155 15.28 -16.00 -26.34
CA VAL A 155 14.84 -15.35 -25.11
C VAL A 155 13.75 -16.22 -24.49
N LYS A 156 14.01 -16.73 -23.29
CA LYS A 156 13.06 -17.49 -22.47
C LYS A 156 12.43 -16.55 -21.44
N LYS A 157 11.12 -16.63 -21.27
CA LYS A 157 10.34 -15.82 -20.35
C LYS A 157 9.22 -16.64 -19.74
N SER A 158 8.69 -16.21 -18.60
CA SER A 158 7.52 -16.81 -17.97
C SER A 158 6.30 -15.92 -18.15
N ASP A 159 5.54 -16.14 -19.23
CA ASP A 159 4.31 -15.37 -19.51
C ASP A 159 3.20 -15.61 -18.47
N VAL A 160 3.15 -16.82 -17.90
CA VAL A 160 2.11 -17.19 -16.92
C VAL A 160 2.33 -16.44 -15.63
N VAL A 161 3.55 -16.45 -15.09
CA VAL A 161 3.90 -15.76 -13.85
C VAL A 161 3.67 -14.25 -14.00
N ALA A 162 4.19 -13.65 -15.07
CA ALA A 162 4.03 -12.22 -15.33
C ALA A 162 2.56 -11.78 -15.42
N LYS A 163 1.74 -12.51 -16.16
CA LYS A 163 0.30 -12.19 -16.31
C LYS A 163 -0.44 -12.37 -15.00
N THR A 164 -0.14 -13.41 -14.23
CA THR A 164 -0.79 -13.67 -12.95
C THR A 164 -0.47 -12.57 -11.95
N LEU A 165 0.80 -12.21 -11.76
CA LEU A 165 1.24 -11.16 -10.85
C LEU A 165 0.58 -9.81 -11.20
N THR A 166 0.64 -9.40 -12.48
CA THR A 166 0.01 -8.15 -12.94
C THR A 166 -1.51 -8.15 -12.71
N SER A 167 -2.18 -9.28 -12.96
CA SER A 167 -3.64 -9.37 -12.78
C SER A 167 -4.04 -9.30 -11.31
N VAL A 168 -3.32 -10.01 -10.44
CA VAL A 168 -3.55 -10.00 -8.99
C VAL A 168 -3.30 -8.61 -8.41
N ASN A 169 -2.21 -7.94 -8.82
CA ASN A 169 -1.91 -6.59 -8.36
C ASN A 169 -3.01 -5.59 -8.74
N LYS A 170 -3.53 -5.63 -9.97
CA LYS A 170 -4.67 -4.81 -10.40
C LYS A 170 -5.94 -5.10 -9.61
N LEU A 171 -6.26 -6.39 -9.39
CA LEU A 171 -7.43 -6.79 -8.61
C LEU A 171 -7.36 -6.24 -7.18
N VAL A 172 -6.23 -6.42 -6.50
CA VAL A 172 -6.01 -5.90 -5.15
C VAL A 172 -6.14 -4.37 -5.14
N GLY A 173 -5.60 -3.67 -6.14
CA GLY A 173 -5.76 -2.23 -6.28
C GLY A 173 -7.22 -1.80 -6.37
N TYR A 174 -8.02 -2.40 -7.24
CA TYR A 174 -9.44 -2.07 -7.39
C TYR A 174 -10.26 -2.37 -6.14
N VAL A 175 -10.05 -3.54 -5.52
CA VAL A 175 -10.73 -3.92 -4.27
C VAL A 175 -10.39 -2.94 -3.15
N SER A 176 -9.12 -2.55 -3.04
CA SER A 176 -8.66 -1.58 -2.02
C SER A 176 -9.33 -0.22 -2.18
N VAL A 177 -9.36 0.32 -3.41
CA VAL A 177 -10.04 1.59 -3.70
C VAL A 177 -11.51 1.51 -3.37
N ALA A 178 -12.20 0.42 -3.72
CA ALA A 178 -13.62 0.23 -3.42
C ALA A 178 -13.88 0.19 -1.90
N ILE A 179 -13.08 -0.56 -1.13
CA ILE A 179 -13.20 -0.63 0.33
C ILE A 179 -12.96 0.74 0.96
N ILE A 180 -11.90 1.44 0.55
CA ILE A 180 -11.59 2.78 1.06
C ILE A 180 -12.74 3.74 0.78
N ALA A 181 -13.31 3.74 -0.42
CA ALA A 181 -14.43 4.60 -0.79
C ALA A 181 -15.67 4.33 0.07
N ILE A 182 -16.00 3.06 0.33
CA ILE A 182 -17.10 2.67 1.21
C ILE A 182 -16.86 3.15 2.65
N LEU A 183 -15.67 2.93 3.20
CA LEU A 183 -15.33 3.35 4.57
C LEU A 183 -15.40 4.87 4.72
N LEU A 184 -14.94 5.63 3.72
CA LEU A 184 -15.06 7.09 3.70
C LEU A 184 -16.51 7.53 3.67
N ALA A 185 -17.35 6.94 2.83
CA ALA A 185 -18.77 7.27 2.74
C ALA A 185 -19.50 7.00 4.07
N VAL A 186 -19.26 5.85 4.69
CA VAL A 186 -19.83 5.50 6.00
C VAL A 186 -19.38 6.50 7.08
N SER A 187 -18.10 6.86 7.11
CA SER A 187 -17.55 7.81 8.08
C SER A 187 -18.19 9.20 7.96
N VAL A 188 -18.31 9.71 6.73
CA VAL A 188 -18.98 11.00 6.46
C VAL A 188 -20.46 10.95 6.89
N PHE A 189 -21.17 9.88 6.59
CA PHE A 189 -22.57 9.68 6.97
C PHE A 189 -22.74 9.72 8.50
N LEU A 190 -21.87 9.04 9.24
CA LEU A 190 -21.95 8.95 10.69
C LEU A 190 -21.63 10.28 11.37
N ILE A 191 -20.62 11.02 10.91
CA ILE A 191 -20.35 12.37 11.39
C ILE A 191 -21.53 13.30 11.10
N SER A 192 -22.11 13.20 9.91
CA SER A 192 -23.30 13.99 9.55
C SER A 192 -24.45 13.74 10.52
N ASN A 193 -24.71 12.50 10.88
CA ASN A 193 -25.75 12.16 11.88
C ASN A 193 -25.44 12.76 13.25
N THR A 194 -24.19 12.69 13.71
CA THR A 194 -23.79 13.23 15.01
C THR A 194 -23.92 14.73 15.07
N VAL A 195 -23.44 15.43 14.05
CA VAL A 195 -23.57 16.89 13.97
C VAL A 195 -25.03 17.33 13.89
N THR A 196 -25.86 16.61 13.11
CA THR A 196 -27.30 16.89 13.04
C THR A 196 -27.96 16.77 14.43
N MET A 197 -27.65 15.69 15.17
CA MET A 197 -28.15 15.53 16.53
C MET A 197 -27.68 16.67 17.46
N GLY A 198 -26.38 17.04 17.37
CA GLY A 198 -25.83 18.18 18.13
C GLY A 198 -26.54 19.51 17.85
N ILE A 199 -26.91 19.77 16.59
CA ILE A 199 -27.67 20.96 16.19
C ILE A 199 -29.10 20.88 16.72
N THR A 200 -29.75 19.73 16.61
CA THR A 200 -31.15 19.54 17.08
C THR A 200 -31.28 19.77 18.57
N VAL A 201 -30.38 19.20 19.37
CA VAL A 201 -30.36 19.38 20.83
C VAL A 201 -30.17 20.85 21.25
N ARG A 202 -29.60 21.67 20.35
CA ARG A 202 -29.27 23.08 20.62
C ARG A 202 -30.09 24.08 19.83
N ARG A 203 -31.16 23.64 19.24
CA ARG A 203 -31.96 24.48 18.33
C ARG A 203 -32.41 25.79 18.97
N GLU A 204 -32.78 25.79 20.25
CA GLU A 204 -33.19 26.99 20.98
C GLU A 204 -32.00 27.93 21.24
N GLU A 205 -30.84 27.41 21.68
CA GLU A 205 -29.63 28.23 21.90
C GLU A 205 -29.21 28.90 20.56
N ILE A 206 -29.27 28.18 19.47
CA ILE A 206 -28.94 28.67 18.13
C ILE A 206 -29.92 29.78 17.69
N ALA A 207 -31.23 29.58 17.95
CA ALA A 207 -32.24 30.57 17.64
C ALA A 207 -31.99 31.87 18.41
N ILE A 208 -31.76 31.81 19.71
CA ILE A 208 -31.45 32.96 20.53
C ILE A 208 -30.20 33.71 20.00
N MET A 209 -29.12 32.97 19.68
CA MET A 209 -27.92 33.58 19.12
C MET A 209 -28.20 34.32 17.79
N LYS A 210 -29.07 33.81 16.96
CA LYS A 210 -29.47 34.44 15.68
C LYS A 210 -30.34 35.69 15.94
N TYR A 211 -31.27 35.62 16.90
CA TYR A 211 -32.12 36.76 17.26
C TYR A 211 -31.30 37.95 17.76
N ILE A 212 -30.20 37.73 18.48
CA ILE A 212 -29.30 38.79 18.93
C ILE A 212 -28.26 39.23 17.88
N GLY A 213 -28.38 38.74 16.63
CA GLY A 213 -27.57 39.17 15.48
C GLY A 213 -26.21 38.46 15.34
N ALA A 214 -26.03 37.28 15.92
CA ALA A 214 -24.79 36.52 15.75
C ALA A 214 -24.57 36.11 14.30
N LYS A 215 -23.37 36.35 13.78
CA LYS A 215 -22.99 35.93 12.42
C LYS A 215 -23.00 34.39 12.28
N ASP A 216 -23.46 33.89 11.15
CA ASP A 216 -23.52 32.43 10.85
C ASP A 216 -22.21 31.68 11.13
N GLY A 217 -21.06 32.27 10.78
CA GLY A 217 -19.76 31.69 11.06
C GLY A 217 -19.46 31.52 12.55
N PHE A 218 -19.95 32.38 13.40
CA PHE A 218 -19.81 32.28 14.87
C PHE A 218 -20.66 31.13 15.43
N VAL A 219 -21.87 30.99 14.93
CA VAL A 219 -22.79 29.91 15.33
C VAL A 219 -22.30 28.55 14.87
N ARG A 220 -21.69 28.48 13.68
CA ARG A 220 -21.20 27.23 13.07
C ARG A 220 -19.88 26.74 13.64
N ALA A 221 -18.98 27.63 14.04
CA ALA A 221 -17.61 27.32 14.45
C ALA A 221 -17.50 26.25 15.57
N PRO A 222 -18.29 26.27 16.66
CA PRO A 222 -18.22 25.24 17.69
C PRO A 222 -18.49 23.83 17.21
N PHE A 223 -19.43 23.64 16.25
CA PHE A 223 -19.78 22.33 15.68
C PHE A 223 -18.71 21.81 14.72
N VAL A 224 -18.07 22.72 13.96
CA VAL A 224 -16.93 22.34 13.11
C VAL A 224 -15.76 21.87 13.97
N ILE A 225 -15.49 22.58 15.07
CA ILE A 225 -14.43 22.20 16.02
C ILE A 225 -14.76 20.87 16.71
N GLU A 226 -16.01 20.67 17.11
CA GLU A 226 -16.48 19.39 17.65
C GLU A 226 -16.18 18.23 16.68
N GLY A 227 -16.54 18.38 15.40
CA GLY A 227 -16.24 17.37 14.37
C GLY A 227 -14.76 17.16 14.14
N LEU A 228 -13.94 18.22 14.17
CA LEU A 228 -12.48 18.12 14.07
C LEU A 228 -11.89 17.34 15.25
N ILE A 229 -12.35 17.58 16.48
CA ILE A 229 -11.88 16.87 17.67
C ILE A 229 -12.29 15.39 17.60
N ILE A 230 -13.55 15.10 17.25
CA ILE A 230 -14.03 13.73 17.07
C ILE A 230 -13.20 13.02 16.01
N GLY A 231 -12.95 13.68 14.89
CA GLY A 231 -12.13 13.13 13.79
C GLY A 231 -10.68 12.87 14.21
N ALA A 232 -10.06 13.83 14.91
CA ALA A 232 -8.67 13.70 15.37
C ALA A 232 -8.52 12.58 16.41
N VAL A 233 -9.37 12.57 17.46
CA VAL A 233 -9.34 11.53 18.50
C VAL A 233 -9.69 10.17 17.91
N GLY A 234 -10.71 10.10 17.04
CA GLY A 234 -11.12 8.88 16.35
C GLY A 234 -10.05 8.33 15.39
N ALA A 235 -9.11 9.16 14.92
CA ALA A 235 -7.99 8.71 14.11
C ALA A 235 -6.76 8.28 14.95
N VAL A 236 -6.42 9.04 15.98
CA VAL A 236 -5.22 8.77 16.79
C VAL A 236 -5.31 7.44 17.53
N ILE A 237 -6.46 7.13 18.14
CA ILE A 237 -6.64 5.90 18.92
C ILE A 237 -6.35 4.65 18.07
N PRO A 238 -6.99 4.43 16.91
CA PRO A 238 -6.75 3.24 16.11
C PRO A 238 -5.35 3.21 15.49
N LEU A 239 -4.78 4.36 15.13
CA LEU A 239 -3.41 4.39 14.60
C LEU A 239 -2.39 3.93 15.64
N VAL A 240 -2.53 4.37 16.90
CA VAL A 240 -1.66 3.88 17.99
C VAL A 240 -1.88 2.38 18.23
N LEU A 241 -3.11 1.90 18.23
CA LEU A 241 -3.43 0.48 18.40
C LEU A 241 -2.83 -0.36 17.28
N LEU A 242 -3.00 0.06 16.02
CA LEU A 242 -2.45 -0.62 14.86
C LEU A 242 -0.92 -0.68 14.88
N TYR A 243 -0.24 0.38 15.35
CA TYR A 243 1.22 0.38 15.46
C TYR A 243 1.71 -0.78 16.31
N PHE A 244 1.15 -0.96 17.49
CA PHE A 244 1.52 -2.07 18.38
C PHE A 244 1.05 -3.43 17.88
N MET A 245 -0.12 -3.49 17.24
CA MET A 245 -0.64 -4.73 16.66
C MET A 245 0.17 -5.21 15.47
N TYR A 246 0.58 -4.30 14.59
CA TYR A 246 1.31 -4.63 13.37
C TYR A 246 2.59 -5.43 13.67
N ASP A 247 3.42 -4.90 14.55
CA ASP A 247 4.69 -5.54 14.93
C ASP A 247 4.46 -6.92 15.56
N LYS A 248 3.49 -7.03 16.48
CA LYS A 248 3.16 -8.31 17.13
C LYS A 248 2.59 -9.33 16.13
N VAL A 249 1.75 -8.91 15.20
CA VAL A 249 1.15 -9.81 14.20
C VAL A 249 2.23 -10.35 13.26
N ILE A 250 3.12 -9.50 12.76
CA ILE A 250 4.22 -9.94 11.90
C ILE A 250 5.15 -10.89 12.65
N THR A 251 5.57 -10.54 13.85
CA THR A 251 6.41 -11.41 14.67
C THR A 251 5.74 -12.77 14.92
N TYR A 252 4.43 -12.78 15.20
CA TYR A 252 3.67 -14.03 15.38
C TYR A 252 3.64 -14.88 14.11
N ILE A 253 3.38 -14.27 12.94
CA ILE A 253 3.36 -14.98 11.65
C ILE A 253 4.73 -15.58 11.37
N MET A 254 5.80 -14.79 11.52
CA MET A 254 7.17 -15.24 11.23
C MET A 254 7.63 -16.37 12.19
N THR A 255 7.24 -16.32 13.46
CA THR A 255 7.59 -17.39 14.42
C THR A 255 6.76 -18.66 14.22
N LYS A 256 5.47 -18.54 13.86
CA LYS A 256 4.58 -19.69 13.71
C LYS A 256 4.78 -20.41 12.38
N PHE A 257 5.14 -19.68 11.34
CA PHE A 257 5.30 -20.20 9.98
C PHE A 257 6.75 -20.01 9.50
N SER A 258 7.68 -20.71 10.15
CA SER A 258 9.12 -20.61 9.87
C SER A 258 9.49 -20.89 8.39
N LEU A 259 8.70 -21.69 7.68
CA LEU A 259 8.86 -21.94 6.24
C LEU A 259 8.64 -20.68 5.39
N LEU A 260 7.84 -19.72 5.88
CA LEU A 260 7.59 -18.45 5.18
C LEU A 260 8.76 -17.45 5.31
N ASN A 261 9.60 -17.59 6.34
CA ASN A 261 10.73 -16.69 6.58
C ASN A 261 11.73 -16.64 5.42
N ASN A 262 11.83 -17.72 4.65
CA ASN A 262 12.73 -17.83 3.50
C ASN A 262 12.08 -17.37 2.18
N ILE A 263 10.76 -17.11 2.18
CA ILE A 263 9.99 -16.85 0.96
C ILE A 263 9.34 -15.47 1.00
N ILE A 264 8.91 -15.02 2.19
CA ILE A 264 8.13 -13.80 2.36
C ILE A 264 8.84 -12.86 3.32
N GLU A 265 9.13 -11.66 2.86
CA GLU A 265 9.57 -10.55 3.69
C GLU A 265 8.41 -9.57 3.88
N PHE A 266 8.18 -9.14 5.13
CA PHE A 266 7.21 -8.10 5.43
C PHE A 266 7.90 -6.74 5.59
N LEU A 267 7.18 -5.67 5.23
CA LEU A 267 7.67 -4.32 5.42
C LEU A 267 7.84 -4.01 6.92
N PRO A 268 8.93 -3.35 7.30
CA PRO A 268 9.09 -2.85 8.67
C PRO A 268 7.95 -1.89 9.05
N VAL A 269 7.51 -1.93 10.31
CA VAL A 269 6.44 -1.05 10.82
C VAL A 269 6.72 0.42 10.52
N ALA A 270 7.96 0.87 10.65
CA ALA A 270 8.37 2.25 10.40
C ALA A 270 8.10 2.69 8.95
N THR A 271 8.30 1.80 7.97
CA THR A 271 8.06 2.07 6.55
C THR A 271 6.58 2.26 6.27
N VAL A 272 5.73 1.35 6.79
CA VAL A 272 4.28 1.44 6.63
C VAL A 272 3.73 2.69 7.32
N TYR A 273 4.21 2.98 8.53
CA TYR A 273 3.73 4.11 9.35
C TYR A 273 4.18 5.47 8.86
N ARG A 274 5.28 5.56 8.13
CA ARG A 274 5.71 6.81 7.51
C ARG A 274 4.64 7.42 6.61
N THR A 275 3.86 6.59 5.96
CA THR A 275 2.76 7.00 5.07
C THR A 275 1.38 6.84 5.71
N LEU A 276 1.13 5.77 6.44
CA LEU A 276 -0.16 5.51 7.09
C LEU A 276 -0.53 6.58 8.12
N LEU A 277 0.42 7.02 8.95
CA LEU A 277 0.15 7.97 10.03
C LEU A 277 -0.34 9.33 9.49
N PRO A 278 0.37 10.02 8.56
CA PRO A 278 -0.12 11.29 8.03
C PRO A 278 -1.43 11.14 7.24
N ILE A 279 -1.58 10.07 6.47
CA ILE A 279 -2.82 9.81 5.71
C ILE A 279 -3.98 9.54 6.68
N GLY A 280 -3.80 8.69 7.69
CA GLY A 280 -4.84 8.37 8.66
C GLY A 280 -5.30 9.59 9.47
N ILE A 281 -4.37 10.45 9.92
CA ILE A 281 -4.71 11.72 10.59
C ILE A 281 -5.42 12.65 9.62
N ALA A 282 -4.92 12.82 8.40
CA ALA A 282 -5.55 13.68 7.40
C ALA A 282 -6.97 13.22 7.06
N LEU A 283 -7.20 11.91 6.93
CA LEU A 283 -8.52 11.33 6.74
C LEU A 283 -9.43 11.60 7.93
N GLY A 284 -9.01 11.31 9.16
CA GLY A 284 -9.85 11.51 10.34
C GLY A 284 -10.25 12.99 10.54
N VAL A 285 -9.28 13.90 10.48
CA VAL A 285 -9.52 15.35 10.57
C VAL A 285 -10.32 15.85 9.37
N GLY A 286 -9.98 15.38 8.16
CA GLY A 286 -10.68 15.76 6.92
C GLY A 286 -12.14 15.33 6.93
N ILE A 287 -12.44 14.09 7.31
CA ILE A 287 -13.82 13.59 7.43
C ILE A 287 -14.57 14.36 8.52
N GLY A 288 -13.91 14.60 9.66
CA GLY A 288 -14.48 15.41 10.74
C GLY A 288 -14.87 16.81 10.29
N PHE A 289 -13.99 17.47 9.53
CA PHE A 289 -14.23 18.78 8.97
C PHE A 289 -15.34 18.77 7.91
N VAL A 290 -15.20 17.92 6.89
CA VAL A 290 -16.12 17.85 5.75
C VAL A 290 -17.53 17.45 6.21
N GLY A 291 -17.65 16.39 7.02
CA GLY A 291 -18.92 15.93 7.56
C GLY A 291 -19.63 17.00 8.37
N SER A 292 -18.91 17.68 9.26
CA SER A 292 -19.46 18.79 10.07
C SER A 292 -19.87 19.97 9.20
N PHE A 293 -18.99 20.42 8.30
CA PHE A 293 -19.23 21.59 7.47
C PHE A 293 -20.46 21.45 6.55
N PHE A 294 -20.57 20.32 5.85
CA PHE A 294 -21.71 20.08 4.96
C PHE A 294 -23.02 19.92 5.73
N THR A 295 -22.98 19.20 6.84
CA THR A 295 -24.19 18.99 7.68
C THR A 295 -24.70 20.30 8.26
N ILE A 296 -23.82 21.13 8.79
CA ILE A 296 -24.19 22.44 9.35
C ILE A 296 -24.78 23.32 8.24
N ARG A 297 -24.18 23.34 7.06
CA ARG A 297 -24.68 24.15 5.93
C ARG A 297 -26.08 23.71 5.48
N LYS A 298 -26.40 22.41 5.59
CA LYS A 298 -27.72 21.87 5.22
C LYS A 298 -28.77 22.17 6.29
N HIS A 299 -28.44 22.07 7.57
CA HIS A 299 -29.42 22.16 8.68
C HIS A 299 -29.54 23.52 9.35
N LEU A 300 -28.56 24.42 9.16
CA LEU A 300 -28.60 25.80 9.64
C LEU A 300 -29.08 26.81 8.59
N LYS A 301 -29.73 26.35 7.52
CA LYS A 301 -30.54 27.21 6.66
C LYS A 301 -31.86 27.46 7.38
N VAL A 302 -31.88 28.48 8.21
CA VAL A 302 -33.08 29.12 8.75
C VAL A 302 -33.01 30.59 8.40
#